data_6704ed374f9d4ab87b6e86e74fb5ca8b
#
_entry.id   6704ed374f9d4ab87b6e86e74fb5ca8b
#
_cell.length_a   1.000
_cell.length_b   1.000
_cell.length_c   1.000
_cell.angle_alpha   90.00
_cell.angle_beta   90.00
_cell.angle_gamma   90.00
#
_symmetry.space_group_name_H-M   'P 1'
#
loop_
_entity.id
_entity.type
_entity.pdbx_description
1 polymer ?
#
loop_
_entity_poly.entity_id
_entity_poly.type
_entity_poly.pdbx_seq_one_letter_code
_entity_poly.pdbx_strand_id
1 'polypeptide(L)'
;MKKLDFENTLKKIADNGKDKSAKELLERVERETGEIPLIYKKMAKRPEVLISHLLYKCAITETSTLEPKIVELICLAVGSAINCPHCTEYHMRAAKAKGATKDEILEAVLLAGSLAQASVLADAYRVIESEDEVCKGSCELNGFSFEE
;
A
#
# COMPACT_ATOMS: atom_id res chain seq x y z
N MET A 1 -0.82 -8.66 -19.09
CA MET A 1 0.50 -8.02 -18.82
C MET A 1 1.60 -8.95 -19.29
N LYS A 2 2.57 -8.47 -20.09
CA LYS A 2 3.76 -9.26 -20.40
C LYS A 2 4.59 -9.40 -19.12
N LYS A 3 4.93 -10.65 -18.76
CA LYS A 3 5.80 -10.97 -17.62
C LYS A 3 7.10 -10.16 -17.72
N LEU A 4 7.58 -9.58 -16.61
CA LEU A 4 8.84 -8.84 -16.58
C LEU A 4 9.98 -9.80 -16.91
N ASP A 5 10.64 -9.55 -18.00
CA ASP A 5 11.95 -10.15 -18.23
C ASP A 5 12.99 -9.32 -17.46
N PHE A 6 13.27 -9.74 -16.22
CA PHE A 6 14.07 -8.99 -15.28
C PHE A 6 15.50 -8.74 -15.81
N GLU A 7 16.13 -9.77 -16.35
CA GLU A 7 17.50 -9.66 -16.89
C GLU A 7 17.57 -8.70 -18.08
N ASN A 8 16.65 -8.83 -19.03
CA ASN A 8 16.56 -7.94 -20.17
C ASN A 8 16.23 -6.50 -19.76
N THR A 9 15.41 -6.33 -18.71
CA THR A 9 15.09 -5.01 -18.17
C THR A 9 16.32 -4.35 -17.55
N LEU A 10 17.09 -5.09 -16.74
CA LEU A 10 18.33 -4.59 -16.17
C LEU A 10 19.35 -4.23 -17.26
N LYS A 11 19.48 -5.07 -18.28
CA LYS A 11 20.37 -4.78 -19.43
C LYS A 11 19.95 -3.49 -20.15
N LYS A 12 18.67 -3.32 -20.45
CA LYS A 12 18.16 -2.09 -21.08
C LYS A 12 18.42 -0.85 -20.23
N ILE A 13 18.26 -0.94 -18.90
CA ILE A 13 18.56 0.16 -17.99
C ILE A 13 20.03 0.52 -18.04
N ALA A 14 20.92 -0.48 -18.03
CA ALA A 14 22.37 -0.29 -18.14
C ALA A 14 22.75 0.37 -19.49
N ASP A 15 22.20 -0.10 -20.60
CA ASP A 15 22.47 0.40 -21.94
C ASP A 15 21.93 1.82 -22.18
N ASN A 16 20.75 2.13 -21.68
CA ASN A 16 20.08 3.42 -21.87
C ASN A 16 20.53 4.51 -20.89
N GLY A 17 21.09 4.11 -19.74
CA GLY A 17 21.33 5.00 -18.63
C GLY A 17 20.07 5.37 -17.84
N LYS A 18 20.27 5.90 -16.63
CA LYS A 18 19.21 6.10 -15.64
C LYS A 18 18.12 7.09 -16.07
N ASP A 19 18.49 8.21 -16.66
CA ASP A 19 17.56 9.30 -16.99
C ASP A 19 16.57 8.88 -18.09
N LYS A 20 17.09 8.28 -19.15
CA LYS A 20 16.27 7.75 -20.25
C LYS A 20 15.39 6.60 -19.77
N SER A 21 15.94 5.69 -18.95
CA SER A 21 15.18 4.57 -18.41
C SER A 21 14.04 5.01 -17.49
N ALA A 22 14.28 6.02 -16.62
CA ALA A 22 13.23 6.58 -15.77
C ALA A 22 12.10 7.20 -16.59
N LYS A 23 12.43 7.92 -17.68
CA LYS A 23 11.43 8.50 -18.58
C LYS A 23 10.60 7.41 -19.27
N GLU A 24 11.24 6.40 -19.85
CA GLU A 24 10.56 5.27 -20.49
C GLU A 24 9.63 4.50 -19.53
N LEU A 25 10.06 4.35 -18.27
CA LEU A 25 9.23 3.72 -17.23
C LEU A 25 8.00 4.56 -16.89
N LEU A 26 8.13 5.88 -16.78
CA LEU A 26 6.99 6.78 -16.55
C LEU A 26 6.00 6.73 -17.71
N GLU A 27 6.49 6.79 -18.96
CA GLU A 27 5.65 6.68 -20.14
C GLU A 27 4.92 5.34 -20.22
N ARG A 28 5.57 4.25 -19.75
CA ARG A 28 4.93 2.95 -19.63
C ARG A 28 3.82 2.97 -18.56
N VAL A 29 4.07 3.52 -17.40
CA VAL A 29 3.06 3.67 -16.33
C VAL A 29 1.85 4.44 -16.87
N GLU A 30 2.07 5.57 -17.55
CA GLU A 30 1.00 6.38 -18.12
C GLU A 30 0.15 5.61 -19.12
N ARG A 31 0.78 4.84 -20.02
CA ARG A 31 0.05 3.99 -20.96
C ARG A 31 -0.77 2.88 -20.30
N GLU A 32 -0.30 2.34 -19.19
CA GLU A 32 -0.96 1.22 -18.50
C GLU A 32 -2.07 1.69 -17.54
N THR A 33 -1.93 2.88 -16.95
CA THR A 33 -2.84 3.37 -15.90
C THR A 33 -3.66 4.60 -16.31
N GLY A 34 -3.34 5.21 -17.45
CA GLY A 34 -3.98 6.43 -17.96
C GLY A 34 -3.40 7.72 -17.38
N GLU A 35 -2.62 7.65 -16.32
CA GLU A 35 -1.97 8.80 -15.67
C GLU A 35 -0.67 8.41 -14.98
N ILE A 36 0.19 9.38 -14.71
CA ILE A 36 1.38 9.18 -13.87
C ILE A 36 1.04 9.58 -12.44
N PRO A 37 1.06 8.65 -11.46
CA PRO A 37 0.83 8.98 -10.05
C PRO A 37 1.80 10.05 -9.55
N LEU A 38 1.30 10.97 -8.69
CA LEU A 38 2.09 12.08 -8.16
C LEU A 38 3.40 11.61 -7.53
N ILE A 39 3.36 10.49 -6.80
CA ILE A 39 4.55 9.95 -6.13
C ILE A 39 5.64 9.58 -7.14
N TYR A 40 5.28 9.02 -8.30
CA TYR A 40 6.26 8.68 -9.35
C TYR A 40 6.84 9.92 -10.02
N LYS A 41 6.03 10.99 -10.22
CA LYS A 41 6.53 12.28 -10.67
C LYS A 41 7.55 12.87 -9.69
N LYS A 42 7.33 12.70 -8.38
CA LYS A 42 8.28 13.15 -7.34
C LYS A 42 9.53 12.29 -7.30
N MET A 43 9.38 10.95 -7.38
CA MET A 43 10.52 10.02 -7.42
C MET A 43 11.40 10.22 -8.67
N ALA A 44 10.82 10.63 -9.79
CA ALA A 44 11.54 10.87 -11.04
C ALA A 44 12.62 11.96 -10.95
N LYS A 45 12.57 12.83 -9.93
CA LYS A 45 13.65 13.76 -9.63
C LYS A 45 14.95 13.04 -9.19
N ARG A 46 14.84 11.78 -8.82
CA ARG A 46 15.94 10.87 -8.51
C ARG A 46 15.71 9.57 -9.28
N PRO A 47 16.18 9.50 -10.55
CA PRO A 47 15.90 8.39 -11.46
C PRO A 47 16.18 7.02 -10.84
N GLU A 48 17.24 6.90 -10.06
CA GLU A 48 17.63 5.67 -9.36
C GLU A 48 16.53 5.19 -8.40
N VAL A 49 15.90 6.13 -7.69
CA VAL A 49 14.82 5.83 -6.73
C VAL A 49 13.58 5.33 -7.47
N LEU A 50 13.19 6.03 -8.53
CA LEU A 50 12.04 5.61 -9.35
C LEU A 50 12.26 4.24 -9.97
N ILE A 51 13.42 4.02 -10.58
CA ILE A 51 13.76 2.74 -11.23
C ILE A 51 13.72 1.61 -10.19
N SER A 52 14.41 1.77 -9.06
CA SER A 52 14.46 0.76 -7.99
C SER A 52 13.07 0.46 -7.44
N HIS A 53 12.24 1.49 -7.21
CA HIS A 53 10.87 1.33 -6.74
C HIS A 53 9.99 0.53 -7.72
N LEU A 54 10.04 0.88 -9.00
CA LEU A 54 9.25 0.21 -10.03
C LEU A 54 9.72 -1.22 -10.28
N LEU A 55 11.04 -1.47 -10.27
CA LEU A 55 11.60 -2.81 -10.37
C LEU A 55 11.17 -3.69 -9.19
N TYR A 56 11.26 -3.17 -7.95
CA TYR A 56 10.82 -3.88 -6.76
C TYR A 56 9.33 -4.23 -6.82
N LYS A 57 8.48 -3.25 -7.18
CA LYS A 57 7.04 -3.48 -7.33
C LYS A 57 6.75 -4.54 -8.39
N CYS A 58 7.38 -4.45 -9.55
CA CYS A 58 7.20 -5.43 -10.62
C CYS A 58 7.71 -6.82 -10.19
N ALA A 59 8.86 -6.91 -9.54
CA ALA A 59 9.40 -8.18 -9.08
C ALA A 59 8.43 -8.90 -8.13
N ILE A 60 7.87 -8.19 -7.13
CA ILE A 60 6.88 -8.78 -6.21
C ILE A 60 5.65 -9.29 -6.96
N THR A 61 5.09 -8.48 -7.87
CA THR A 61 3.83 -8.85 -8.52
C THR A 61 3.99 -9.92 -9.58
N GLU A 62 5.13 -9.97 -10.25
CA GLU A 62 5.35 -10.89 -11.38
C GLU A 62 5.95 -12.23 -10.97
N THR A 63 6.58 -12.31 -9.80
CA THR A 63 7.04 -13.58 -9.20
C THR A 63 6.05 -14.14 -8.18
N SER A 64 4.90 -13.51 -7.99
CA SER A 64 3.88 -13.96 -7.05
C SER A 64 3.36 -15.35 -7.44
N THR A 65 3.21 -16.22 -6.44
CA THR A 65 2.51 -17.51 -6.56
C THR A 65 1.01 -17.37 -6.36
N LEU A 66 0.55 -16.20 -5.92
CA LEU A 66 -0.87 -15.91 -5.74
C LEU A 66 -1.52 -15.59 -7.09
N GLU A 67 -2.79 -15.95 -7.22
CA GLU A 67 -3.59 -15.53 -8.38
C GLU A 67 -3.62 -14.00 -8.49
N PRO A 68 -3.55 -13.46 -9.71
CA PRO A 68 -3.54 -12.01 -9.91
C PRO A 68 -4.70 -11.25 -9.25
N LYS A 69 -5.88 -11.86 -9.18
CA LYS A 69 -7.05 -11.32 -8.48
C LYS A 69 -6.78 -11.19 -6.98
N ILE A 70 -6.21 -12.21 -6.37
CA ILE A 70 -5.90 -12.24 -4.93
C ILE A 70 -4.85 -11.18 -4.58
N VAL A 71 -3.83 -11.01 -5.41
CA VAL A 71 -2.83 -9.94 -5.22
C VAL A 71 -3.50 -8.57 -5.14
N GLU A 72 -4.45 -8.28 -6.04
CA GLU A 72 -5.14 -6.99 -6.01
C GLU A 72 -6.08 -6.83 -4.81
N LEU A 73 -6.76 -7.90 -4.39
CA LEU A 73 -7.61 -7.87 -3.19
C LEU A 73 -6.79 -7.63 -1.92
N ILE A 74 -5.60 -8.23 -1.80
CA ILE A 74 -4.68 -7.97 -0.69
C ILE A 74 -4.20 -6.51 -0.73
N CYS A 75 -3.78 -6.02 -1.89
CA CYS A 75 -3.36 -4.62 -2.03
C CYS A 75 -4.50 -3.63 -1.71
N LEU A 76 -5.73 -3.96 -2.11
CA LEU A 76 -6.92 -3.19 -1.76
C LEU A 76 -7.14 -3.16 -0.24
N ALA A 77 -7.09 -4.32 0.42
CA ALA A 77 -7.25 -4.45 1.86
C ALA A 77 -6.22 -3.61 2.63
N VAL A 78 -4.93 -3.75 2.26
CA VAL A 78 -3.85 -2.95 2.85
C VAL A 78 -4.06 -1.47 2.58
N GLY A 79 -4.35 -1.07 1.34
CA GLY A 79 -4.60 0.33 0.97
C GLY A 79 -5.74 0.96 1.76
N SER A 80 -6.80 0.19 2.02
CA SER A 80 -7.94 0.63 2.83
C SER A 80 -7.56 0.78 4.31
N ALA A 81 -6.84 -0.19 4.88
CA ALA A 81 -6.43 -0.17 6.28
C ALA A 81 -5.48 0.99 6.62
N ILE A 82 -4.59 1.36 5.69
CA ILE A 82 -3.66 2.49 5.87
C ILE A 82 -4.22 3.84 5.40
N ASN A 83 -5.52 3.91 5.09
CA ASN A 83 -6.19 5.13 4.60
C ASN A 83 -5.51 5.77 3.38
N CYS A 84 -5.17 4.96 2.38
CA CYS A 84 -4.62 5.42 1.10
C CYS A 84 -5.71 5.45 0.01
N PRO A 85 -6.43 6.56 -0.21
CA PRO A 85 -7.55 6.60 -1.17
C PRO A 85 -7.12 6.20 -2.59
N HIS A 86 -5.97 6.68 -3.04
CA HIS A 86 -5.42 6.35 -4.35
C HIS A 86 -5.12 4.85 -4.49
N CYS A 87 -4.52 4.23 -3.46
CA CYS A 87 -4.24 2.79 -3.48
C CYS A 87 -5.55 1.99 -3.52
N THR A 88 -6.52 2.38 -2.69
CA THR A 88 -7.84 1.75 -2.61
C THR A 88 -8.55 1.79 -3.96
N GLU A 89 -8.62 2.96 -4.59
CA GLU A 89 -9.27 3.13 -5.89
C GLU A 89 -8.56 2.34 -7.00
N TYR A 90 -7.24 2.44 -7.08
CA TYR A 90 -6.45 1.75 -8.08
C TYR A 90 -6.61 0.23 -7.99
N HIS A 91 -6.40 -0.33 -6.79
CA HIS A 91 -6.46 -1.79 -6.59
C HIS A 91 -7.89 -2.34 -6.67
N MET A 92 -8.91 -1.55 -6.32
CA MET A 92 -10.31 -1.92 -6.56
C MET A 92 -10.61 -2.07 -8.06
N ARG A 93 -10.18 -1.11 -8.88
CA ARG A 93 -10.34 -1.20 -10.35
C ARG A 93 -9.57 -2.39 -10.92
N ALA A 94 -8.34 -2.60 -10.46
CA ALA A 94 -7.48 -3.69 -10.91
C ALA A 94 -8.05 -5.07 -10.50
N ALA A 95 -8.58 -5.20 -9.28
CA ALA A 95 -9.25 -6.41 -8.82
C ALA A 95 -10.46 -6.76 -9.71
N LYS A 96 -11.33 -5.77 -9.99
CA LYS A 96 -12.47 -5.94 -10.90
C LYS A 96 -12.02 -6.39 -12.30
N ALA A 97 -10.99 -5.76 -12.85
CA ALA A 97 -10.44 -6.11 -14.16
C ALA A 97 -9.86 -7.54 -14.21
N LYS A 98 -9.48 -8.10 -13.05
CA LYS A 98 -9.01 -9.47 -12.88
C LYS A 98 -10.11 -10.44 -12.41
N GLY A 99 -11.37 -10.03 -12.47
CA GLY A 99 -12.53 -10.87 -12.23
C GLY A 99 -12.97 -10.97 -10.76
N ALA A 100 -12.54 -10.05 -9.90
CA ALA A 100 -13.09 -9.98 -8.54
C ALA A 100 -14.56 -9.54 -8.56
N THR A 101 -15.39 -10.26 -7.81
CA THR A 101 -16.79 -9.93 -7.60
C THR A 101 -16.93 -8.76 -6.62
N LYS A 102 -18.13 -8.17 -6.58
CA LYS A 102 -18.42 -7.12 -5.59
C LYS A 102 -18.34 -7.63 -4.16
N ASP A 103 -18.74 -8.88 -3.94
CA ASP A 103 -18.74 -9.52 -2.62
C ASP A 103 -17.30 -9.78 -2.15
N GLU A 104 -16.43 -10.32 -3.01
CA GLU A 104 -15.00 -10.49 -2.70
C GLU A 104 -14.30 -9.16 -2.35
N ILE A 105 -14.65 -8.07 -3.07
CA ILE A 105 -14.14 -6.74 -2.78
C ILE A 105 -14.64 -6.25 -1.42
N LEU A 106 -15.94 -6.43 -1.12
CA LEU A 106 -16.53 -6.06 0.16
C LEU A 106 -15.89 -6.85 1.30
N GLU A 107 -15.74 -8.15 1.16
CA GLU A 107 -15.09 -9.01 2.16
C GLU A 107 -13.65 -8.57 2.45
N ALA A 108 -12.86 -8.27 1.42
CA ALA A 108 -11.49 -7.77 1.59
C ALA A 108 -11.44 -6.47 2.40
N VAL A 109 -12.36 -5.54 2.16
CA VAL A 109 -12.46 -4.26 2.90
C VAL A 109 -12.96 -4.48 4.33
N LEU A 110 -13.95 -5.35 4.54
CA LEU A 110 -14.45 -5.68 5.88
C LEU A 110 -13.37 -6.33 6.74
N LEU A 111 -12.61 -7.26 6.20
CA LEU A 111 -11.49 -7.89 6.90
C LEU A 111 -10.41 -6.87 7.26
N ALA A 112 -10.06 -5.98 6.33
CA ALA A 112 -9.09 -4.91 6.58
C ALA A 112 -9.56 -3.98 7.70
N GLY A 113 -10.83 -3.56 7.68
CA GLY A 113 -11.44 -2.71 8.71
C GLY A 113 -11.47 -3.40 10.08
N SER A 114 -11.83 -4.67 10.13
CA SER A 114 -11.86 -5.48 11.35
C SER A 114 -10.48 -5.55 12.02
N LEU A 115 -9.43 -5.83 11.24
CA LEU A 115 -8.05 -5.90 11.77
C LEU A 115 -7.52 -4.53 12.18
N ALA A 116 -7.83 -3.47 11.42
CA ALA A 116 -7.46 -2.11 11.79
C ALA A 116 -8.14 -1.69 13.10
N GLN A 117 -9.42 -2.01 13.29
CA GLN A 117 -10.14 -1.78 14.55
C GLN A 117 -9.47 -2.53 15.72
N ALA A 118 -9.15 -3.81 15.55
CA ALA A 118 -8.50 -4.60 16.58
C ALA A 118 -7.15 -4.01 16.99
N SER A 119 -6.36 -3.51 16.03
CA SER A 119 -5.09 -2.82 16.32
C SER A 119 -5.30 -1.56 17.15
N VAL A 120 -6.24 -0.70 16.77
CA VAL A 120 -6.55 0.54 17.51
C VAL A 120 -6.98 0.23 18.95
N LEU A 121 -7.86 -0.75 19.12
CA LEU A 121 -8.30 -1.16 20.47
C LEU A 121 -7.16 -1.73 21.31
N ALA A 122 -6.33 -2.62 20.73
CA ALA A 122 -5.21 -3.23 21.43
C ALA A 122 -4.18 -2.17 21.87
N ASP A 123 -3.87 -1.19 21.01
CA ASP A 123 -2.93 -0.14 21.35
C ASP A 123 -3.49 0.80 22.43
N ALA A 124 -4.78 1.16 22.34
CA ALA A 124 -5.43 1.99 23.35
C ALA A 124 -5.47 1.29 24.72
N TYR A 125 -5.85 0.00 24.76
CA TYR A 125 -5.91 -0.74 26.03
C TYR A 125 -4.53 -0.95 26.66
N ARG A 126 -3.47 -1.16 25.89
CA ARG A 126 -2.10 -1.20 26.43
C ARG A 126 -1.71 0.09 27.14
N VAL A 127 -2.10 1.25 26.57
CA VAL A 127 -1.85 2.55 27.20
C VAL A 127 -2.66 2.69 28.48
N ILE A 128 -3.95 2.35 28.47
CA ILE A 128 -4.82 2.40 29.64
C ILE A 128 -4.26 1.52 30.77
N GLU A 129 -3.90 0.27 30.48
CA GLU A 129 -3.32 -0.64 31.47
C GLU A 129 -1.98 -0.12 32.06
N SER A 130 -1.14 0.49 31.20
CA SER A 130 0.13 1.08 31.67
C SER A 130 -0.08 2.31 32.54
N GLU A 131 -1.08 3.13 32.25
CA GLU A 131 -1.45 4.29 33.09
C GLU A 131 -1.99 3.86 34.45
N ASP A 132 -2.80 2.80 34.52
CA ASP A 132 -3.30 2.25 35.79
C ASP A 132 -2.16 1.76 36.73
N GLU A 133 -1.06 1.29 36.16
CA GLU A 133 0.14 0.93 36.95
C GLU A 133 0.93 2.16 37.40
N VAL A 134 0.99 3.23 36.61
CA VAL A 134 1.69 4.47 36.90
C VAL A 134 0.86 5.37 37.82
N CYS A 135 -0.46 5.42 37.67
CA CYS A 135 -1.37 6.27 38.45
C CYS A 135 -1.63 5.77 39.86
N LYS A 136 -1.06 4.64 40.34
CA LYS A 136 -1.03 4.28 41.75
C LYS A 136 -0.23 5.25 42.64
N GLY A 137 0.35 6.31 42.03
CA GLY A 137 1.00 7.44 42.68
C GLY A 137 0.64 8.75 42.02
N SER A 138 -0.44 9.38 42.47
CA SER A 138 -0.80 10.79 42.24
C SER A 138 -0.86 11.27 40.76
N CYS A 139 -1.93 10.93 40.05
CA CYS A 139 -2.44 11.77 38.99
C CYS A 139 -3.77 12.39 39.43
N GLU A 140 -3.69 13.54 40.13
CA GLU A 140 -4.83 14.43 40.24
C GLU A 140 -5.05 15.12 38.90
N LEU A 141 -5.87 14.52 38.04
CA LEU A 141 -6.50 15.23 36.94
C LEU A 141 -7.50 16.21 37.56
N ASN A 142 -7.06 17.45 37.73
CA ASN A 142 -7.89 18.53 38.20
C ASN A 142 -9.17 18.61 37.32
N GLY A 143 -10.29 18.14 37.82
CA GLY A 143 -11.61 18.55 37.41
C GLY A 143 -12.54 17.56 36.73
N PHE A 144 -12.29 16.27 36.67
CA PHE A 144 -13.29 15.28 36.24
C PHE A 144 -13.49 14.21 37.34
N SER A 145 -14.50 14.42 38.20
CA SER A 145 -15.07 13.36 39.02
C SER A 145 -16.25 12.77 38.25
N PHE A 146 -16.21 11.49 37.93
CA PHE A 146 -17.42 10.74 37.65
C PHE A 146 -17.99 10.33 39.02
N GLU A 147 -19.09 10.98 39.42
CA GLU A 147 -19.92 10.49 40.50
C GLU A 147 -20.67 9.25 40.01
N GLU A 148 -20.70 8.21 40.87
CA GLU A 148 -21.42 6.94 40.66
C GLU A 148 -22.93 7.12 40.55
#